data_1cc71fa4467218cb366c65773231accc
#
_entry.id   1cc71fa4467218cb366c65773231accc
#
_cell.length_a   1.000
_cell.length_b   1.000
_cell.length_c   1.000
_cell.angle_alpha   90.00
_cell.angle_beta   90.00
_cell.angle_gamma   90.00
#
_symmetry.space_group_name_H-M   'P 1'
#
loop_
_entity.id
_entity.type
_entity.pdbx_description
1 polymer ?
#
loop_
_entity_poly.entity_id
_entity_poly.type
_entity_poly.pdbx_seq_one_letter_code
_entity_poly.pdbx_strand_id
1 'polypeptide(L)'
;MILALSVVAVLACCQQPAQQTSPTFEEVLATRRSVRSFDASKTISEAEVRTLLTAAQEAPSWANMEPTKYYVAIGAEKRAALLEMIGGNKERVGNAPVLIVSTFETGKSGFFRGQQTNEVGDGWGAFDNGLSNAFLVLQARAMGFDTLIMGMRDADAIRTEFAIPETEAIMAVIALGYRLEEPIRPARKDLNEIVKFF
;
A
#
# COMPACT_ATOMS: atom_id res chain seq x y z
N MET A 1 5.59 -67.58 38.47
CA MET A 1 5.67 -67.10 37.09
C MET A 1 5.01 -65.73 37.07
N ILE A 2 5.81 -64.65 37.14
CA ILE A 2 5.33 -63.28 37.28
C ILE A 2 5.52 -62.63 35.90
N LEU A 3 4.41 -62.24 35.23
CA LEU A 3 4.42 -61.55 33.96
C LEU A 3 4.63 -60.03 34.24
N ALA A 4 5.72 -59.47 33.77
CA ALA A 4 5.96 -58.03 33.77
C ALA A 4 5.34 -57.40 32.52
N LEU A 5 4.34 -56.50 32.72
CA LEU A 5 3.75 -55.72 31.67
C LEU A 5 4.58 -54.44 31.48
N SER A 6 5.27 -54.32 30.32
CA SER A 6 6.01 -53.11 29.97
C SER A 6 5.03 -52.11 29.33
N VAL A 7 4.78 -50.97 29.97
CA VAL A 7 4.03 -49.84 29.39
C VAL A 7 5.01 -49.00 28.59
N VAL A 8 4.86 -48.98 27.26
CA VAL A 8 5.59 -48.07 26.38
C VAL A 8 4.81 -46.74 26.30
N ALA A 9 5.29 -45.70 26.99
CA ALA A 9 4.77 -44.36 26.85
C ALA A 9 5.23 -43.74 25.53
N VAL A 10 4.29 -43.55 24.58
CA VAL A 10 4.53 -42.80 23.36
C VAL A 10 4.44 -41.32 23.70
N LEU A 11 5.58 -40.64 23.80
CA LEU A 11 5.66 -39.17 23.88
C LEU A 11 5.28 -38.57 22.50
N ALA A 12 4.04 -38.14 22.36
CA ALA A 12 3.62 -37.34 21.22
C ALA A 12 4.28 -35.94 21.37
N CYS A 13 5.34 -35.72 20.57
CA CYS A 13 5.97 -34.42 20.43
C CYS A 13 5.01 -33.50 19.68
N CYS A 14 4.23 -32.67 20.38
CA CYS A 14 3.47 -31.58 19.77
C CYS A 14 4.46 -30.55 19.24
N GLN A 15 4.80 -30.62 17.96
CA GLN A 15 5.49 -29.55 17.27
C GLN A 15 4.54 -28.34 17.23
N GLN A 16 4.81 -27.31 18.03
CA GLN A 16 4.16 -26.02 17.88
C GLN A 16 4.43 -25.49 16.45
N PRO A 17 3.41 -25.01 15.73
CA PRO A 17 3.64 -24.39 14.44
C PRO A 17 4.65 -23.24 14.62
N ALA A 18 5.67 -23.18 13.76
CA ALA A 18 6.66 -22.13 13.77
C ALA A 18 5.94 -20.78 13.74
N GLN A 19 6.10 -19.99 14.79
CA GLN A 19 5.54 -18.66 14.89
C GLN A 19 6.18 -17.84 13.75
N GLN A 20 5.41 -17.50 12.71
CA GLN A 20 5.87 -16.62 11.64
C GLN A 20 6.22 -15.28 12.28
N THR A 21 7.49 -15.01 12.46
CA THR A 21 7.98 -13.71 12.94
C THR A 21 7.69 -12.66 11.86
N SER A 22 7.05 -11.56 12.26
CA SER A 22 6.89 -10.42 11.35
C SER A 22 8.26 -9.94 10.86
N PRO A 23 8.39 -9.55 9.57
CA PRO A 23 9.66 -9.07 9.06
C PRO A 23 10.11 -7.81 9.80
N THR A 24 11.41 -7.64 9.97
CA THR A 24 11.97 -6.41 10.52
C THR A 24 11.75 -5.24 9.57
N PHE A 25 11.89 -4.01 10.07
CA PHE A 25 11.76 -2.81 9.24
C PHE A 25 12.79 -2.79 8.10
N GLU A 26 14.03 -3.21 8.37
CA GLU A 26 15.09 -3.33 7.39
C GLU A 26 14.75 -4.35 6.29
N GLU A 27 14.17 -5.47 6.65
CA GLU A 27 13.71 -6.48 5.68
C GLU A 27 12.57 -5.94 4.82
N VAL A 28 11.62 -5.20 5.40
CA VAL A 28 10.55 -4.54 4.65
C VAL A 28 11.13 -3.56 3.62
N LEU A 29 12.05 -2.67 4.02
CA LEU A 29 12.74 -1.74 3.13
C LEU A 29 13.52 -2.47 2.03
N ALA A 30 14.23 -3.54 2.40
CA ALA A 30 15.06 -4.32 1.48
C ALA A 30 14.23 -5.11 0.46
N THR A 31 13.00 -5.54 0.79
CA THR A 31 12.19 -6.44 -0.03
C THR A 31 10.99 -5.79 -0.71
N ARG A 32 10.56 -4.59 -0.28
CA ARG A 32 9.47 -3.84 -0.95
C ARG A 32 9.86 -3.53 -2.41
N ARG A 33 8.94 -3.82 -3.33
CA ARG A 33 9.11 -3.58 -4.77
C ARG A 33 7.84 -2.98 -5.36
N SER A 34 7.98 -2.36 -6.54
CA SER A 34 6.86 -2.05 -7.43
C SER A 34 6.55 -3.30 -8.24
N VAL A 35 5.48 -4.00 -7.90
CA VAL A 35 5.10 -5.29 -8.49
C VAL A 35 4.15 -5.08 -9.66
N ARG A 36 4.38 -5.79 -10.76
CA ARG A 36 3.64 -5.66 -12.03
C ARG A 36 3.05 -6.99 -12.51
N SER A 37 3.01 -7.99 -11.63
CA SER A 37 2.40 -9.29 -11.90
C SER A 37 1.87 -9.83 -10.58
N PHE A 38 0.56 -10.06 -10.50
CA PHE A 38 -0.14 -10.44 -9.27
C PHE A 38 -0.75 -11.84 -9.41
N ASP A 39 -0.78 -12.58 -8.30
CA ASP A 39 -1.37 -13.91 -8.19
C ASP A 39 -2.89 -13.80 -8.12
N ALA A 40 -3.57 -14.17 -9.21
CA ALA A 40 -5.03 -14.11 -9.32
C ALA A 40 -5.76 -15.11 -8.40
N SER A 41 -5.05 -16.12 -7.86
CA SER A 41 -5.64 -17.13 -6.96
C SER A 41 -5.81 -16.63 -5.53
N LYS A 42 -5.17 -15.50 -5.19
CA LYS A 42 -5.17 -14.94 -3.83
C LYS A 42 -6.08 -13.73 -3.73
N THR A 43 -6.75 -13.63 -2.60
CA THR A 43 -7.64 -12.52 -2.26
C THR A 43 -7.10 -11.75 -1.05
N ILE A 44 -7.58 -10.53 -0.88
CA ILE A 44 -7.33 -9.68 0.28
C ILE A 44 -8.69 -9.25 0.82
N SER A 45 -8.89 -9.40 2.11
CA SER A 45 -10.13 -9.03 2.79
C SER A 45 -10.20 -7.52 3.06
N GLU A 46 -11.41 -7.00 3.26
CA GLU A 46 -11.61 -5.61 3.70
C GLU A 46 -10.89 -5.34 5.05
N ALA A 47 -10.88 -6.30 5.97
CA ALA A 47 -10.20 -6.16 7.26
C ALA A 47 -8.68 -5.96 7.10
N GLU A 48 -8.05 -6.69 6.18
CA GLU A 48 -6.63 -6.51 5.85
C GLU A 48 -6.38 -5.14 5.23
N VAL A 49 -7.23 -4.69 4.31
CA VAL A 49 -7.13 -3.34 3.73
C VAL A 49 -7.29 -2.27 4.81
N ARG A 50 -8.22 -2.43 5.75
CA ARG A 50 -8.37 -1.50 6.89
C ARG A 50 -7.11 -1.42 7.73
N THR A 51 -6.45 -2.55 8.00
CA THR A 51 -5.16 -2.57 8.71
C THR A 51 -4.09 -1.75 7.97
N LEU A 52 -4.02 -1.86 6.65
CA LEU A 52 -3.09 -1.06 5.83
C LEU A 52 -3.41 0.44 5.91
N LEU A 53 -4.69 0.81 5.82
CA LEU A 53 -5.12 2.19 5.85
C LEU A 53 -4.95 2.82 7.24
N THR A 54 -5.11 2.04 8.32
CA THR A 54 -4.78 2.48 9.67
C THR A 54 -3.31 2.83 9.80
N ALA A 55 -2.41 2.02 9.24
CA ALA A 55 -0.99 2.35 9.22
C ALA A 55 -0.70 3.62 8.39
N ALA A 56 -1.43 3.82 7.28
CA ALA A 56 -1.30 5.02 6.46
C ALA A 56 -1.73 6.32 7.19
N GLN A 57 -2.66 6.21 8.15
CA GLN A 57 -3.09 7.35 9.01
C GLN A 57 -1.99 7.82 9.97
N GLU A 58 -1.04 6.95 10.35
CA GLU A 58 0.07 7.30 11.23
C GLU A 58 1.13 8.19 10.54
N ALA A 59 1.00 8.43 9.23
CA ALA A 59 1.91 9.31 8.51
C ALA A 59 1.74 10.76 8.98
N PRO A 60 2.85 11.49 9.22
CA PRO A 60 2.77 12.90 9.54
C PRO A 60 2.23 13.70 8.36
N SER A 61 1.58 14.83 8.66
CA SER A 61 1.11 15.78 7.66
C SER A 61 1.39 17.22 8.10
N TRP A 62 1.35 18.15 7.16
CA TRP A 62 1.52 19.57 7.42
C TRP A 62 0.51 20.04 8.49
N ALA A 63 1.02 20.52 9.62
CA ALA A 63 0.21 20.96 10.77
C ALA A 63 -0.89 19.96 11.21
N ASN A 64 -0.64 18.66 11.00
CA ASN A 64 -1.60 17.57 11.25
C ASN A 64 -2.94 17.73 10.52
N MET A 65 -2.91 18.23 9.28
CA MET A 65 -4.11 18.47 8.49
C MET A 65 -4.75 17.20 7.93
N GLU A 66 -4.00 16.09 7.83
CA GLU A 66 -4.48 14.77 7.39
C GLU A 66 -5.30 14.82 6.09
N PRO A 67 -4.75 15.43 5.01
CA PRO A 67 -5.52 15.71 3.80
C PRO A 67 -5.81 14.45 2.96
N THR A 68 -5.10 13.36 3.21
CA THR A 68 -5.16 12.15 2.37
C THR A 68 -6.48 11.42 2.53
N LYS A 69 -7.06 10.99 1.39
CA LYS A 69 -8.25 10.12 1.32
C LYS A 69 -7.97 8.93 0.43
N TYR A 70 -8.72 7.84 0.67
CA TYR A 70 -8.61 6.61 -0.09
C TYR A 70 -9.97 6.09 -0.52
N TYR A 71 -10.09 5.69 -1.79
CA TYR A 71 -11.27 5.05 -2.35
C TYR A 71 -10.89 3.64 -2.79
N VAL A 72 -11.47 2.63 -2.17
CA VAL A 72 -11.03 1.23 -2.31
C VAL A 72 -11.97 0.46 -3.22
N ALA A 73 -11.44 -0.05 -4.31
CA ALA A 73 -12.11 -0.98 -5.21
C ALA A 73 -11.71 -2.42 -4.88
N ILE A 74 -12.46 -3.08 -4.01
CA ILE A 74 -12.30 -4.50 -3.65
C ILE A 74 -13.37 -5.37 -4.33
N GLY A 75 -14.55 -4.82 -4.60
CA GLY A 75 -15.62 -5.50 -5.37
C GLY A 75 -15.26 -5.62 -6.84
N ALA A 76 -15.66 -6.73 -7.47
CA ALA A 76 -15.31 -7.05 -8.85
C ALA A 76 -15.72 -5.95 -9.84
N GLU A 77 -16.92 -5.38 -9.70
CA GLU A 77 -17.44 -4.33 -10.57
C GLU A 77 -16.60 -3.05 -10.52
N LYS A 78 -16.41 -2.48 -9.33
CA LYS A 78 -15.62 -1.25 -9.14
C LYS A 78 -14.16 -1.43 -9.54
N ARG A 79 -13.57 -2.62 -9.26
CA ARG A 79 -12.22 -2.95 -9.70
C ARG A 79 -12.13 -3.04 -11.22
N ALA A 80 -13.10 -3.69 -11.89
CA ALA A 80 -13.13 -3.77 -13.35
C ALA A 80 -13.27 -2.38 -13.99
N ALA A 81 -14.15 -1.52 -13.48
CA ALA A 81 -14.30 -0.15 -13.94
C ALA A 81 -12.98 0.63 -13.79
N LEU A 82 -12.32 0.57 -12.62
CA LEU A 82 -11.09 1.30 -12.38
C LEU A 82 -9.91 0.82 -13.27
N LEU A 83 -9.89 -0.47 -13.64
CA LEU A 83 -8.88 -1.00 -14.58
C LEU A 83 -8.94 -0.34 -15.96
N GLU A 84 -10.11 0.06 -16.44
CA GLU A 84 -10.25 0.76 -17.73
C GLU A 84 -9.73 2.20 -17.67
N MET A 85 -9.54 2.76 -16.48
CA MET A 85 -9.16 4.15 -16.25
C MET A 85 -7.66 4.36 -15.98
N ILE A 86 -6.84 3.29 -16.02
CA ILE A 86 -5.40 3.33 -15.71
C ILE A 86 -4.50 3.07 -16.93
N GLY A 87 -5.08 3.14 -18.13
CA GLY A 87 -4.36 3.00 -19.40
C GLY A 87 -3.58 1.68 -19.49
N GLY A 88 -2.38 1.72 -20.03
CA GLY A 88 -1.51 0.54 -20.23
C GLY A 88 -1.07 -0.18 -18.94
N ASN A 89 -1.39 0.35 -17.76
CA ASN A 89 -1.16 -0.38 -16.51
C ASN A 89 -2.17 -1.51 -16.29
N LYS A 90 -3.33 -1.48 -16.96
CA LYS A 90 -4.37 -2.50 -16.87
C LYS A 90 -3.81 -3.91 -17.04
N GLU A 91 -3.01 -4.13 -18.07
CA GLU A 91 -2.43 -5.46 -18.36
C GLU A 91 -1.47 -5.94 -17.25
N ARG A 92 -0.80 -5.01 -16.58
CA ARG A 92 0.17 -5.30 -15.52
C ARG A 92 -0.47 -5.63 -14.19
N VAL A 93 -1.63 -5.06 -13.89
CA VAL A 93 -2.27 -5.16 -12.57
C VAL A 93 -3.66 -5.77 -12.61
N GLY A 94 -4.12 -6.28 -13.75
CA GLY A 94 -5.46 -6.86 -13.92
C GLY A 94 -5.80 -7.97 -12.93
N ASN A 95 -4.79 -8.68 -12.44
CA ASN A 95 -4.93 -9.73 -11.44
C ASN A 95 -4.79 -9.26 -9.99
N ALA A 96 -4.54 -7.97 -9.73
CA ALA A 96 -4.50 -7.45 -8.37
C ALA A 96 -5.90 -7.52 -7.74
N PRO A 97 -6.07 -8.15 -6.56
CA PRO A 97 -7.39 -8.30 -5.94
C PRO A 97 -7.99 -6.97 -5.45
N VAL A 98 -7.16 -5.95 -5.22
CA VAL A 98 -7.61 -4.63 -4.74
C VAL A 98 -6.91 -3.53 -5.53
N LEU A 99 -7.69 -2.49 -5.89
CA LEU A 99 -7.18 -1.22 -6.40
C LEU A 99 -7.63 -0.10 -5.47
N ILE A 100 -6.76 0.86 -5.19
CA ILE A 100 -7.01 1.97 -4.27
C ILE A 100 -6.71 3.27 -5.00
N VAL A 101 -7.71 4.16 -5.09
CA VAL A 101 -7.48 5.54 -5.53
C VAL A 101 -7.00 6.34 -4.33
N SER A 102 -5.89 7.04 -4.48
CA SER A 102 -5.30 7.91 -3.45
C SER A 102 -5.48 9.37 -3.86
N THR A 103 -6.09 10.16 -2.98
CA THR A 103 -6.37 11.58 -3.19
C THR A 103 -5.88 12.40 -2.00
N PHE A 104 -5.89 13.72 -2.15
CA PHE A 104 -5.77 14.63 -1.02
C PHE A 104 -6.73 15.82 -1.17
N GLU A 105 -7.20 16.36 -0.06
CA GLU A 105 -8.02 17.57 -0.03
C GLU A 105 -7.16 18.81 -0.32
N THR A 106 -7.52 19.57 -1.36
CA THR A 106 -6.85 20.81 -1.74
C THR A 106 -7.16 21.95 -0.78
N GLY A 107 -6.28 22.95 -0.70
CA GLY A 107 -6.46 24.12 0.17
C GLY A 107 -6.32 23.83 1.67
N LYS A 108 -5.85 22.63 2.07
CA LYS A 108 -5.59 22.27 3.49
C LYS A 108 -4.12 22.37 3.84
N SER A 109 -3.33 21.39 3.47
CA SER A 109 -1.89 21.41 3.74
C SER A 109 -1.21 22.52 2.94
N GLY A 110 -0.36 23.30 3.60
CA GLY A 110 0.26 24.49 3.02
C GLY A 110 -0.58 25.77 3.13
N PHE A 111 -1.75 25.71 3.78
CA PHE A 111 -2.63 26.87 3.96
C PHE A 111 -2.87 27.15 5.45
N PHE A 112 -3.04 28.42 5.78
CA PHE A 112 -3.45 28.89 7.10
C PHE A 112 -4.58 29.92 6.95
N ARG A 113 -5.71 29.66 7.58
CA ARG A 113 -6.93 30.48 7.47
C ARG A 113 -7.34 30.76 6.01
N GLY A 114 -7.20 29.75 5.14
CA GLY A 114 -7.52 29.85 3.72
C GLY A 114 -6.48 30.62 2.87
N GLN A 115 -5.35 31.02 3.46
CA GLN A 115 -4.25 31.68 2.74
C GLN A 115 -3.08 30.74 2.58
N GLN A 116 -2.53 30.70 1.37
CA GLN A 116 -1.32 29.95 1.07
C GLN A 116 -0.15 30.48 1.89
N THR A 117 0.60 29.59 2.58
CA THR A 117 1.67 29.98 3.51
C THR A 117 3.02 30.18 2.83
N ASN A 118 3.24 29.55 1.69
CA ASN A 118 4.45 29.66 0.88
C ASN A 118 4.16 29.28 -0.59
N GLU A 119 5.18 29.35 -1.44
CA GLU A 119 5.09 29.09 -2.89
C GLU A 119 4.68 27.66 -3.28
N VAL A 120 4.77 26.69 -2.36
CA VAL A 120 4.45 25.29 -2.63
C VAL A 120 2.93 25.05 -2.69
N GLY A 121 2.14 25.77 -1.87
CA GLY A 121 0.68 25.66 -1.87
C GLY A 121 0.19 24.21 -1.71
N ASP A 122 -0.70 23.77 -2.58
CA ASP A 122 -1.24 22.39 -2.61
C ASP A 122 -0.17 21.30 -2.84
N GLY A 123 1.06 21.67 -3.22
CA GLY A 123 2.18 20.73 -3.23
C GLY A 123 2.45 20.09 -1.86
N TRP A 124 2.11 20.79 -0.75
CA TRP A 124 2.14 20.21 0.59
C TRP A 124 1.13 19.08 0.77
N GLY A 125 -0.07 19.22 0.20
CA GLY A 125 -1.06 18.13 0.19
C GLY A 125 -0.56 16.91 -0.61
N ALA A 126 0.09 17.14 -1.75
CA ALA A 126 0.72 16.08 -2.52
C ALA A 126 1.89 15.41 -1.77
N PHE A 127 2.69 16.18 -1.04
CA PHE A 127 3.77 15.69 -0.19
C PHE A 127 3.23 14.80 0.93
N ASP A 128 2.21 15.26 1.67
CA ASP A 128 1.57 14.51 2.75
C ASP A 128 0.93 13.22 2.22
N ASN A 129 0.28 13.27 1.05
CA ASN A 129 -0.25 12.09 0.39
C ASN A 129 0.85 11.08 0.04
N GLY A 130 2.01 11.57 -0.41
CA GLY A 130 3.18 10.71 -0.65
C GLY A 130 3.69 10.02 0.60
N LEU A 131 3.72 10.72 1.76
CA LEU A 131 4.07 10.14 3.05
C LEU A 131 3.07 9.05 3.47
N SER A 132 1.77 9.35 3.40
CA SER A 132 0.71 8.40 3.74
C SER A 132 0.78 7.14 2.84
N ASN A 133 0.98 7.31 1.54
CA ASN A 133 1.19 6.20 0.60
C ASN A 133 2.47 5.41 0.90
N ALA A 134 3.54 6.04 1.41
CA ALA A 134 4.75 5.34 1.81
C ALA A 134 4.48 4.41 3.00
N PHE A 135 3.76 4.89 4.02
CA PHE A 135 3.34 4.06 5.16
C PHE A 135 2.47 2.88 4.71
N LEU A 136 1.48 3.13 3.82
CA LEU A 136 0.65 2.08 3.23
C LEU A 136 1.51 0.98 2.58
N VAL A 137 2.43 1.34 1.69
CA VAL A 137 3.20 0.34 0.93
C VAL A 137 4.22 -0.41 1.78
N LEU A 138 4.73 0.21 2.85
CA LEU A 138 5.60 -0.46 3.82
C LEU A 138 4.81 -1.45 4.67
N GLN A 139 3.64 -1.05 5.18
CA GLN A 139 2.74 -1.94 5.91
C GLN A 139 2.27 -3.10 5.04
N ALA A 140 1.91 -2.85 3.78
CA ALA A 140 1.55 -3.90 2.83
C ALA A 140 2.67 -4.95 2.75
N ARG A 141 3.93 -4.51 2.61
CA ARG A 141 5.07 -5.44 2.55
C ARG A 141 5.28 -6.18 3.88
N ALA A 142 5.11 -5.51 5.01
CA ALA A 142 5.19 -6.14 6.33
C ALA A 142 4.14 -7.26 6.52
N MET A 143 2.97 -7.10 5.91
CA MET A 143 1.89 -8.11 5.90
C MET A 143 2.04 -9.17 4.79
N GLY A 144 3.11 -9.12 3.99
CA GLY A 144 3.35 -10.08 2.90
C GLY A 144 2.65 -9.72 1.59
N PHE A 145 2.02 -8.55 1.50
CA PHE A 145 1.44 -8.03 0.27
C PHE A 145 2.46 -7.22 -0.54
N ASP A 146 2.09 -6.91 -1.76
CA ASP A 146 2.85 -6.09 -2.68
C ASP A 146 1.97 -5.04 -3.34
N THR A 147 2.62 -3.97 -3.83
CA THR A 147 1.93 -2.83 -4.38
C THR A 147 2.58 -2.32 -5.67
N LEU A 148 1.78 -1.61 -6.48
CA LEU A 148 2.24 -0.74 -7.54
C LEU A 148 1.51 0.60 -7.46
N ILE A 149 2.25 1.70 -7.27
CA ILE A 149 1.70 3.06 -7.37
C ILE A 149 1.77 3.49 -8.84
N MET A 150 0.63 3.92 -9.38
CA MET A 150 0.45 4.28 -10.79
C MET A 150 -0.03 5.72 -10.91
N GLY A 151 0.75 6.56 -11.60
CA GLY A 151 0.38 7.95 -11.90
C GLY A 151 -0.42 8.10 -13.21
N MET A 152 -0.27 7.15 -14.16
CA MET A 152 -1.06 7.16 -15.40
C MET A 152 -2.49 6.73 -15.09
N ARG A 153 -3.42 7.64 -15.28
CA ARG A 153 -4.84 7.45 -14.97
C ARG A 153 -5.70 8.49 -15.68
N ASP A 154 -6.97 8.18 -15.89
CA ASP A 154 -8.01 9.13 -16.28
C ASP A 154 -8.67 9.66 -15.00
N ALA A 155 -8.27 10.85 -14.56
CA ALA A 155 -8.73 11.43 -13.30
C ALA A 155 -10.20 11.80 -13.34
N ASP A 156 -10.73 12.29 -14.47
CA ASP A 156 -12.11 12.72 -14.61
C ASP A 156 -13.07 11.52 -14.61
N ALA A 157 -12.71 10.43 -15.30
CA ALA A 157 -13.45 9.20 -15.26
C ALA A 157 -13.48 8.59 -13.84
N ILE A 158 -12.33 8.56 -13.15
CA ILE A 158 -12.22 8.07 -11.77
C ILE A 158 -13.06 8.93 -10.82
N ARG A 159 -13.02 10.25 -10.96
CA ARG A 159 -13.82 11.18 -10.15
C ARG A 159 -15.31 10.87 -10.26
N THR A 160 -15.78 10.69 -11.48
CA THR A 160 -17.18 10.36 -11.77
C THR A 160 -17.57 8.99 -11.18
N GLU A 161 -16.76 7.96 -11.44
CA GLU A 161 -17.03 6.59 -11.02
C GLU A 161 -17.07 6.41 -9.50
N PHE A 162 -16.20 7.13 -8.78
CA PHE A 162 -16.07 7.03 -7.32
C PHE A 162 -16.75 8.20 -6.58
N ALA A 163 -17.43 9.09 -7.28
CA ALA A 163 -18.06 10.30 -6.73
C ALA A 163 -17.08 11.13 -5.86
N ILE A 164 -15.84 11.29 -6.34
CA ILE A 164 -14.79 12.03 -5.63
C ILE A 164 -15.07 13.53 -5.74
N PRO A 165 -15.12 14.27 -4.62
CA PRO A 165 -15.36 15.72 -4.63
C PRO A 165 -14.32 16.49 -5.45
N GLU A 166 -14.74 17.63 -6.04
CA GLU A 166 -13.84 18.54 -6.76
C GLU A 166 -12.76 19.16 -5.85
N THR A 167 -13.01 19.16 -4.54
CA THR A 167 -12.05 19.60 -3.52
C THR A 167 -10.92 18.61 -3.28
N GLU A 168 -10.93 17.48 -3.96
CA GLU A 168 -9.86 16.47 -3.84
C GLU A 168 -9.07 16.34 -5.15
N ALA A 169 -7.74 16.39 -5.05
CA ALA A 169 -6.84 16.06 -6.14
C ALA A 169 -6.56 14.54 -6.16
N ILE A 170 -6.85 13.90 -7.31
CA ILE A 170 -6.54 12.47 -7.50
C ILE A 170 -5.07 12.33 -7.83
N MET A 171 -4.29 11.67 -6.97
CA MET A 171 -2.84 11.55 -7.12
C MET A 171 -2.41 10.27 -7.83
N ALA A 172 -2.90 9.13 -7.40
CA ALA A 172 -2.46 7.86 -7.91
C ALA A 172 -3.56 6.79 -7.77
N VAL A 173 -3.40 5.71 -8.54
CA VAL A 173 -4.06 4.43 -8.28
C VAL A 173 -3.00 3.44 -7.79
N ILE A 174 -3.27 2.75 -6.69
CA ILE A 174 -2.39 1.78 -6.07
C ILE A 174 -2.99 0.39 -6.26
N ALA A 175 -2.30 -0.49 -6.97
CA ALA A 175 -2.63 -1.90 -7.00
C ALA A 175 -2.06 -2.58 -5.76
N LEU A 176 -2.85 -3.47 -5.13
CA LEU A 176 -2.50 -4.23 -3.94
C LEU A 176 -2.83 -5.70 -4.16
N GLY A 177 -1.89 -6.58 -3.87
CA GLY A 177 -2.03 -8.02 -4.07
C GLY A 177 -0.82 -8.79 -3.60
N TYR A 178 -0.70 -10.04 -4.05
CA TYR A 178 0.47 -10.89 -3.84
C TYR A 178 1.26 -10.96 -5.15
N ARG A 179 2.59 -10.83 -5.09
CA ARG A 179 3.43 -11.01 -6.28
C ARG A 179 3.32 -12.43 -6.82
N LEU A 180 3.23 -12.56 -8.14
CA LEU A 180 3.29 -13.84 -8.82
C LEU A 180 4.75 -14.32 -8.96
N GLU A 181 5.68 -13.37 -9.14
CA GLU A 181 7.10 -13.61 -9.32
C GLU A 181 7.94 -12.56 -8.57
N GLU A 182 9.19 -12.89 -8.25
CA GLU A 182 10.09 -11.94 -7.57
C GLU A 182 10.56 -10.85 -8.54
N PRO A 183 10.23 -9.58 -8.32
CA PRO A 183 10.62 -8.51 -9.22
C PRO A 183 12.10 -8.13 -9.03
N ILE A 184 12.73 -7.73 -10.13
CA ILE A 184 14.11 -7.20 -10.10
C ILE A 184 14.18 -5.97 -9.20
N ARG A 185 15.20 -5.90 -8.35
CA ARG A 185 15.53 -4.71 -7.57
C ARG A 185 16.26 -3.68 -8.43
N PRO A 186 15.68 -2.52 -8.76
CA PRO A 186 16.40 -1.48 -9.46
C PRO A 186 17.56 -0.94 -8.60
N ALA A 187 18.67 -0.61 -9.25
CA ALA A 187 19.77 0.08 -8.60
C ALA A 187 19.30 1.42 -7.98
N ARG A 188 19.96 1.84 -6.93
CA ARG A 188 19.80 3.17 -6.34
C ARG A 188 21.00 4.02 -6.72
N LYS A 189 20.81 5.33 -6.78
CA LYS A 189 21.91 6.28 -6.89
C LYS A 189 22.83 6.15 -5.71
N ASP A 190 24.10 6.49 -5.91
CA ASP A 190 25.04 6.63 -4.79
C ASP A 190 24.53 7.70 -3.82
N LEU A 191 24.74 7.47 -2.52
CA LEU A 191 24.28 8.41 -1.51
C LEU A 191 24.89 9.81 -1.68
N ASN A 192 26.14 9.89 -2.13
CA ASN A 192 26.84 11.16 -2.37
C ASN A 192 26.25 11.98 -3.53
N GLU A 193 25.44 11.37 -4.43
CA GLU A 193 24.72 12.11 -5.47
C GLU A 193 23.51 12.89 -4.92
N ILE A 194 23.00 12.50 -3.76
CA ILE A 194 21.74 13.05 -3.20
C ILE A 194 21.91 13.73 -1.84
N VAL A 195 23.11 13.63 -1.22
CA VAL A 195 23.41 14.22 0.09
C VAL A 195 24.61 15.13 0.00
N LYS A 196 24.55 16.26 0.66
CA LYS A 196 25.68 17.17 0.89
C LYS A 196 25.74 17.50 2.39
N PHE A 197 26.93 17.39 2.97
CA PHE A 197 27.23 17.82 4.34
C PHE A 197 27.96 19.17 4.29
N PHE A 198 27.57 20.11 5.15
CA PHE A 198 28.15 21.45 5.23
C PHE A 198 28.71 21.69 6.62
#